data_5094e785426cc6895fc51034e1ccf941
#
_entry.id   5094e785426cc6895fc51034e1ccf941
#
_cell.length_a   1.000
_cell.length_b   1.000
_cell.length_c   1.000
_cell.angle_alpha   90.00
_cell.angle_beta   90.00
_cell.angle_gamma   90.00
#
_symmetry.space_group_name_H-M   'P 1'
#
loop_
_entity.id
_entity.type
_entity.pdbx_description
1 polymer ?
#
loop_
_entity_poly.entity_id
_entity_poly.type
_entity_poly.pdbx_seq_one_letter_code
_entity_poly.pdbx_strand_id
1 'polypeptide(L)'
;MLQISQSLISLGNGGLFGMGLGNSTEKNMFLPTPHTDFIFAIIGEEIGFLGTVAVLTLFLFLFQRGIKIAKETTDLFGVMVALGISFSFILYAFTNVAVVTNLVPTTGLPMPLVSYGGSGLVINMASLGILLNISQGKRSVNSRKGWSLN
;
A
#
# COMPACT_ATOMS: atom_id res chain seq x y z
N MET A 1 -21.13 5.55 13.24
CA MET A 1 -21.73 4.24 12.86
C MET A 1 -22.23 4.20 11.43
N LEU A 2 -22.81 5.25 10.87
CA LEU A 2 -23.29 5.27 9.46
C LEU A 2 -22.22 5.02 8.40
N GLN A 3 -21.01 5.54 8.58
CA GLN A 3 -19.92 5.43 7.59
C GLN A 3 -19.39 3.99 7.42
N ILE A 4 -19.34 3.24 8.52
CA ILE A 4 -18.85 1.85 8.51
C ILE A 4 -19.86 0.91 7.83
N SER A 5 -21.16 1.11 8.07
CA SER A 5 -22.20 0.35 7.38
C SER A 5 -22.24 0.67 5.88
N GLN A 6 -21.97 1.91 5.51
CA GLN A 6 -21.88 2.31 4.10
C GLN A 6 -20.68 1.66 3.39
N SER A 7 -19.51 1.62 4.02
CA SER A 7 -18.33 0.97 3.41
C SER A 7 -18.52 -0.53 3.17
N LEU A 8 -19.22 -1.23 4.07
CA LEU A 8 -19.56 -2.64 3.88
C LEU A 8 -20.60 -2.85 2.76
N ILE A 9 -21.58 -1.94 2.66
CA ILE A 9 -22.58 -1.96 1.59
C ILE A 9 -21.90 -1.68 0.24
N SER A 10 -21.01 -0.71 0.17
CA SER A 10 -20.23 -0.39 -1.04
C SER A 10 -19.39 -1.57 -1.50
N LEU A 11 -18.71 -2.24 -0.57
CA LEU A 11 -17.94 -3.45 -0.87
C LEU A 11 -18.86 -4.58 -1.38
N GLY A 12 -20.05 -4.73 -0.81
CA GLY A 12 -21.05 -5.70 -1.23
C GLY A 12 -21.65 -5.39 -2.61
N ASN A 13 -21.93 -4.14 -2.89
CA ASN A 13 -22.49 -3.67 -4.16
C ASN A 13 -21.51 -3.80 -5.32
N GLY A 14 -20.19 -3.68 -5.07
CA GLY A 14 -19.15 -3.83 -6.08
C GLY A 14 -19.09 -5.24 -6.70
N GLY A 15 -19.58 -6.28 -6.04
CA GLY A 15 -19.56 -7.66 -6.55
C GLY A 15 -18.16 -8.10 -7.01
N LEU A 16 -18.12 -9.01 -7.99
CA LEU A 16 -16.86 -9.53 -8.53
C LEU A 16 -16.14 -8.55 -9.49
N PHE A 17 -16.91 -7.79 -10.27
CA PHE A 17 -16.40 -6.94 -11.37
C PHE A 17 -16.54 -5.44 -11.15
N GLY A 18 -17.15 -5.01 -10.03
CA GLY A 18 -17.41 -3.60 -9.76
C GLY A 18 -18.58 -3.01 -10.52
N MET A 19 -19.02 -1.82 -10.10
CA MET A 19 -20.08 -1.04 -10.77
C MET A 19 -19.55 -0.16 -11.92
N GLY A 20 -18.25 -0.19 -12.18
CA GLY A 20 -17.56 0.63 -13.20
C GLY A 20 -16.93 1.90 -12.63
N LEU A 21 -15.83 2.32 -13.28
CA LEU A 21 -15.08 3.51 -12.92
C LEU A 21 -15.95 4.77 -12.99
N GLY A 22 -16.06 5.48 -11.88
CA GLY A 22 -16.80 6.74 -11.81
C GLY A 22 -18.26 6.64 -11.37
N ASN A 23 -18.84 5.44 -11.20
CA ASN A 23 -20.23 5.21 -10.77
C ASN A 23 -20.36 4.95 -9.26
N SER A 24 -19.34 5.26 -8.48
CA SER A 24 -19.39 5.12 -7.02
C SER A 24 -20.47 6.03 -6.44
N THR A 25 -21.41 5.44 -5.71
CA THR A 25 -22.47 6.16 -4.98
C THR A 25 -21.89 6.96 -3.83
N GLU A 26 -20.78 6.58 -3.26
CA GLU A 26 -20.10 7.33 -2.19
C GLU A 26 -19.51 8.66 -2.68
N LYS A 27 -19.08 8.76 -3.93
CA LYS A 27 -18.64 10.04 -4.54
C LYS A 27 -19.77 11.07 -4.64
N ASN A 28 -21.00 10.61 -4.82
CA ASN A 28 -22.16 11.47 -5.06
C ASN A 28 -22.96 11.80 -3.80
N MET A 29 -22.76 11.08 -2.72
CA MET A 29 -23.43 11.33 -1.43
C MET A 29 -22.48 11.99 -0.44
N PHE A 30 -22.46 13.34 -0.47
CA PHE A 30 -22.19 14.24 0.64
C PHE A 30 -21.17 13.79 1.70
N LEU A 31 -19.89 13.70 1.34
CA LEU A 31 -18.84 13.82 2.35
C LEU A 31 -18.05 15.09 2.09
N PRO A 32 -18.19 16.13 2.94
CA PRO A 32 -17.45 17.38 2.83
C PRO A 32 -15.94 17.21 3.10
N THR A 33 -15.51 16.02 3.51
CA THR A 33 -14.09 15.66 3.67
C THR A 33 -13.86 14.30 3.03
N PRO A 34 -12.96 14.20 2.02
CA PRO A 34 -12.53 12.92 1.51
C PRO A 34 -11.80 12.17 2.64
N HIS A 35 -12.50 11.29 3.34
CA HIS A 35 -11.87 10.41 4.30
C HIS A 35 -10.94 9.48 3.53
N THR A 36 -9.65 9.78 3.60
CA THR A 36 -8.57 9.04 2.96
C THR A 36 -8.53 7.57 3.36
N ASP A 37 -9.21 7.22 4.45
CA ASP A 37 -9.28 5.88 5.02
C ASP A 37 -10.20 4.93 4.25
N PHE A 38 -11.20 5.47 3.51
CA PHE A 38 -12.19 4.69 2.79
C PHE A 38 -11.87 4.50 1.30
N ILE A 39 -10.66 4.90 0.85
CA ILE A 39 -10.25 4.75 -0.54
C ILE A 39 -10.30 3.28 -0.99
N PHE A 40 -10.03 2.34 -0.08
CA PHE A 40 -10.10 0.91 -0.34
C PHE A 40 -11.54 0.43 -0.58
N ALA A 41 -12.54 1.02 0.12
CA ALA A 41 -13.95 0.75 -0.13
C ALA A 41 -14.40 1.27 -1.50
N ILE A 42 -13.94 2.46 -1.89
CA ILE A 42 -14.21 3.04 -3.21
C ILE A 42 -13.62 2.17 -4.32
N ILE A 43 -12.39 1.68 -4.17
CA ILE A 43 -11.78 0.72 -5.11
C ILE A 43 -12.61 -0.56 -5.19
N GLY A 44 -13.12 -1.05 -4.06
CA GLY A 44 -13.98 -2.23 -4.00
C GLY A 44 -15.33 -2.04 -4.70
N GLU A 45 -15.90 -0.83 -4.64
CA GLU A 45 -17.15 -0.48 -5.34
C GLU A 45 -16.94 -0.31 -6.86
N GLU A 46 -15.89 0.44 -7.27
CA GLU A 46 -15.63 0.76 -8.68
C GLU A 46 -15.06 -0.43 -9.48
N ILE A 47 -14.08 -1.15 -8.92
CA ILE A 47 -13.33 -2.22 -9.61
C ILE A 47 -13.77 -3.61 -9.12
N GLY A 48 -14.52 -3.67 -8.04
CA GLY A 48 -14.99 -4.91 -7.45
C GLY A 48 -13.94 -5.67 -6.64
N PHE A 49 -14.27 -6.91 -6.31
CA PHE A 49 -13.42 -7.80 -5.53
C PHE A 49 -12.06 -8.04 -6.22
N LEU A 50 -12.02 -8.14 -7.54
CA LEU A 50 -10.78 -8.32 -8.30
C LEU A 50 -9.83 -7.14 -8.13
N GLY A 51 -10.32 -5.90 -8.09
CA GLY A 51 -9.52 -4.71 -7.85
C GLY A 51 -8.90 -4.67 -6.46
N THR A 52 -9.68 -5.01 -5.44
CA THR A 52 -9.17 -5.06 -4.05
C THR A 52 -8.09 -6.12 -3.89
N VAL A 53 -8.28 -7.31 -4.46
CA VAL A 53 -7.29 -8.40 -4.45
C VAL A 53 -6.03 -7.98 -5.20
N ALA A 54 -6.15 -7.32 -6.35
CA ALA A 54 -5.01 -6.84 -7.12
C ALA A 54 -4.17 -5.84 -6.32
N VAL A 55 -4.81 -4.87 -5.65
CA VAL A 55 -4.11 -3.90 -4.79
C VAL A 55 -3.39 -4.59 -3.64
N LEU A 56 -4.05 -5.51 -2.93
CA LEU A 56 -3.41 -6.26 -1.84
C LEU A 56 -2.25 -7.12 -2.33
N THR A 57 -2.38 -7.75 -3.49
CA THR A 57 -1.30 -8.54 -4.12
C THR A 57 -0.10 -7.65 -4.43
N LEU A 58 -0.32 -6.41 -4.87
CA LEU A 58 0.75 -5.46 -5.12
C LEU A 58 1.52 -5.10 -3.83
N PHE A 59 0.82 -4.85 -2.71
CA PHE A 59 1.45 -4.60 -1.42
C PHE A 59 2.21 -5.81 -0.91
N LEU A 60 1.65 -7.01 -1.08
CA LEU A 60 2.33 -8.26 -0.73
C LEU A 60 3.60 -8.48 -1.57
N PHE A 61 3.55 -8.16 -2.86
CA PHE A 61 4.71 -8.20 -3.74
C PHE A 61 5.79 -7.20 -3.31
N LEU A 62 5.42 -5.96 -2.97
CA LEU A 62 6.35 -4.97 -2.42
C LEU A 62 7.00 -5.45 -1.13
N PHE A 63 6.23 -6.05 -0.23
CA PHE A 63 6.73 -6.63 1.01
C PHE A 63 7.75 -7.75 0.75
N GLN A 64 7.42 -8.70 -0.12
CA GLN A 64 8.34 -9.78 -0.50
C GLN A 64 9.64 -9.25 -1.11
N ARG A 65 9.55 -8.23 -1.96
CA ARG A 65 10.72 -7.57 -2.55
C ARG A 65 11.56 -6.87 -1.49
N GLY A 66 10.92 -6.19 -0.54
CA GLY A 66 11.62 -5.55 0.57
C GLY A 66 12.37 -6.53 1.47
N ILE A 67 11.76 -7.67 1.80
CA ILE A 67 12.43 -8.75 2.54
C ILE A 67 13.61 -9.31 1.73
N LYS A 68 13.46 -9.48 0.42
CA LYS A 68 14.55 -9.96 -0.43
C LYS A 68 15.71 -8.98 -0.43
N ILE A 69 15.46 -7.69 -0.55
CA ILE A 69 16.47 -6.63 -0.47
C ILE A 69 17.18 -6.69 0.89
N ALA A 70 16.44 -6.79 1.99
CA ALA A 70 17.00 -6.90 3.33
C ALA A 70 17.93 -8.11 3.49
N LYS A 71 17.51 -9.29 3.02
CA LYS A 71 18.32 -10.52 3.08
C LYS A 71 19.61 -10.44 2.25
N GLU A 72 19.60 -9.66 1.21
CA GLU A 72 20.72 -9.53 0.27
C GLU A 72 21.68 -8.40 0.63
N THR A 73 21.28 -7.51 1.55
CA THR A 73 22.07 -6.37 2.02
C THR A 73 23.06 -6.84 3.08
N THR A 74 24.32 -6.41 2.97
CA THR A 74 25.39 -6.78 3.91
C THR A 74 25.53 -5.79 5.08
N ASP A 75 25.01 -4.59 4.91
CA ASP A 75 25.06 -3.54 5.94
C ASP A 75 23.85 -3.66 6.87
N LEU A 76 24.12 -3.75 8.17
CA LEU A 76 23.09 -3.92 9.21
C LEU A 76 22.07 -2.76 9.21
N PHE A 77 22.54 -1.54 8.99
CA PHE A 77 21.66 -0.37 8.92
C PHE A 77 20.71 -0.47 7.72
N GLY A 78 21.24 -0.82 6.54
CA GLY A 78 20.43 -1.05 5.34
C GLY A 78 19.39 -2.15 5.52
N VAL A 79 19.73 -3.25 6.20
CA VAL A 79 18.79 -4.33 6.55
C VAL A 79 17.63 -3.81 7.40
N MET A 80 17.93 -3.08 8.49
CA MET A 80 16.91 -2.55 9.40
C MET A 80 15.98 -1.56 8.68
N VAL A 81 16.53 -0.67 7.88
CA VAL A 81 15.75 0.31 7.10
C VAL A 81 14.85 -0.39 6.08
N ALA A 82 15.38 -1.36 5.34
CA ALA A 82 14.61 -2.12 4.34
C ALA A 82 13.45 -2.90 4.98
N LEU A 83 13.70 -3.55 6.12
CA LEU A 83 12.65 -4.24 6.88
C LEU A 83 11.62 -3.25 7.42
N GLY A 84 12.05 -2.15 8.05
CA GLY A 84 11.16 -1.14 8.62
C GLY A 84 10.20 -0.57 7.58
N ILE A 85 10.70 -0.16 6.42
CA ILE A 85 9.90 0.36 5.31
C ILE A 85 8.91 -0.72 4.82
N SER A 86 9.39 -1.95 4.60
CA SER A 86 8.57 -3.03 4.07
C SER A 86 7.43 -3.42 5.02
N PHE A 87 7.73 -3.53 6.32
CA PHE A 87 6.72 -3.79 7.34
C PHE A 87 5.72 -2.64 7.48
N SER A 88 6.16 -1.39 7.40
CA SER A 88 5.25 -0.24 7.45
C SER A 88 4.23 -0.29 6.31
N PHE A 89 4.66 -0.54 5.07
CA PHE A 89 3.76 -0.62 3.92
C PHE A 89 2.71 -1.73 4.07
N ILE A 90 3.11 -2.91 4.49
CA ILE A 90 2.17 -4.02 4.65
C ILE A 90 1.22 -3.80 5.82
N LEU A 91 1.68 -3.22 6.94
CA LEU A 91 0.85 -2.89 8.09
C LEU A 91 -0.22 -1.85 7.73
N TYR A 92 0.14 -0.78 7.01
CA TYR A 92 -0.83 0.20 6.54
C TYR A 92 -1.89 -0.42 5.62
N ALA A 93 -1.49 -1.31 4.71
CA ALA A 93 -2.43 -2.00 3.84
C ALA A 93 -3.40 -2.89 4.64
N PHE A 94 -2.89 -3.69 5.59
CA PHE A 94 -3.72 -4.52 6.46
C PHE A 94 -4.65 -3.72 7.36
N THR A 95 -4.16 -2.61 7.94
CA THR A 95 -4.99 -1.74 8.77
C THR A 95 -6.15 -1.16 7.96
N ASN A 96 -5.91 -0.71 6.72
CA ASN A 96 -6.98 -0.23 5.85
C ASN A 96 -8.04 -1.30 5.56
N VAL A 97 -7.62 -2.52 5.24
CA VAL A 97 -8.55 -3.66 5.06
C VAL A 97 -9.35 -3.91 6.33
N ALA A 98 -8.70 -3.93 7.50
CA ALA A 98 -9.33 -4.17 8.78
C ALA A 98 -10.36 -3.09 9.15
N VAL A 99 -10.09 -1.83 8.82
CA VAL A 99 -11.02 -0.70 9.01
C VAL A 99 -12.25 -0.85 8.09
N VAL A 100 -12.03 -1.11 6.80
CA VAL A 100 -13.13 -1.26 5.83
C VAL A 100 -14.01 -2.49 6.12
N THR A 101 -13.40 -3.57 6.64
CA THR A 101 -14.14 -4.77 7.08
C THR A 101 -14.72 -4.66 8.50
N ASN A 102 -14.62 -3.48 9.12
CA ASN A 102 -15.14 -3.22 10.49
C ASN A 102 -14.53 -4.11 11.58
N LEU A 103 -13.34 -4.65 11.35
CA LEU A 103 -12.60 -5.40 12.37
C LEU A 103 -11.89 -4.47 13.38
N VAL A 104 -11.55 -3.26 12.93
CA VAL A 104 -10.86 -2.23 13.73
C VAL A 104 -11.60 -0.90 13.54
N PRO A 105 -11.74 -0.07 14.59
CA PRO A 105 -12.31 1.27 14.46
C PRO A 105 -11.47 2.13 13.51
N THR A 106 -12.07 3.17 12.92
CA THR A 106 -11.41 4.11 12.01
C THR A 106 -10.17 4.71 12.66
N THR A 107 -9.01 4.49 12.05
CA THR A 107 -7.71 4.89 12.61
C THR A 107 -7.16 6.19 12.03
N GLY A 108 -7.77 6.71 10.96
CA GLY A 108 -7.27 7.91 10.27
C GLY A 108 -5.95 7.69 9.53
N LEU A 109 -5.55 6.43 9.31
CA LEU A 109 -4.30 6.09 8.62
C LEU A 109 -4.53 5.97 7.11
N PRO A 110 -4.00 6.91 6.30
CA PRO A 110 -4.18 6.86 4.86
C PRO A 110 -3.44 5.66 4.24
N MET A 111 -4.05 5.04 3.22
CA MET A 111 -3.41 3.96 2.49
C MET A 111 -2.20 4.47 1.71
N PRO A 112 -0.98 3.92 1.91
CA PRO A 112 0.21 4.39 1.22
C PRO A 112 0.05 4.25 -0.30
N LEU A 113 0.57 5.24 -1.05
CA LEU A 113 0.57 5.30 -2.52
C LEU A 113 -0.80 5.46 -3.20
N VAL A 114 -1.89 5.14 -2.52
CA VAL A 114 -3.25 5.14 -3.09
C VAL A 114 -4.09 6.29 -2.55
N SER A 115 -3.88 6.66 -1.28
CA SER A 115 -4.65 7.71 -0.63
C SER A 115 -4.23 9.11 -1.09
N TYR A 116 -5.22 9.99 -1.25
CA TYR A 116 -5.03 11.39 -1.62
C TYR A 116 -4.47 12.20 -0.43
N GLY A 117 -3.14 12.31 -0.37
CA GLY A 117 -2.47 13.11 0.65
C GLY A 117 -1.08 13.53 0.15
N GLY A 118 -0.93 14.81 -0.25
CA GLY A 118 0.32 15.30 -0.85
C GLY A 118 1.56 14.98 -0.02
N SER A 119 1.53 15.24 1.30
CA SER A 119 2.65 14.97 2.21
C SER A 119 2.91 13.48 2.39
N GLY A 120 1.87 12.67 2.54
CA GLY A 120 1.98 11.22 2.70
C GLY A 120 2.55 10.55 1.44
N LEU A 121 2.14 11.00 0.26
CA LEU A 121 2.64 10.49 -1.01
C LEU A 121 4.13 10.76 -1.19
N VAL A 122 4.60 11.98 -0.85
CA VAL A 122 6.04 12.34 -0.91
C VAL A 122 6.86 11.46 0.02
N ILE A 123 6.42 11.26 1.26
CA ILE A 123 7.11 10.40 2.23
C ILE A 123 7.17 8.95 1.76
N ASN A 124 6.06 8.43 1.22
CA ASN A 124 5.99 7.06 0.71
C ASN A 124 6.90 6.87 -0.51
N MET A 125 6.92 7.84 -1.44
CA MET A 125 7.83 7.82 -2.59
C MET A 125 9.29 7.92 -2.17
N ALA A 126 9.62 8.78 -1.20
CA ALA A 126 10.97 8.87 -0.64
C ALA A 126 11.39 7.52 0.00
N SER A 127 10.50 6.88 0.75
CA SER A 127 10.75 5.56 1.36
C SER A 127 11.03 4.48 0.31
N LEU A 128 10.26 4.46 -0.78
CA LEU A 128 10.54 3.57 -1.91
C LEU A 128 11.87 3.89 -2.59
N GLY A 129 12.20 5.18 -2.74
CA GLY A 129 13.50 5.63 -3.27
C GLY A 129 14.67 5.12 -2.42
N ILE A 130 14.57 5.18 -1.09
CA ILE A 130 15.56 4.64 -0.16
C ILE A 130 15.69 3.12 -0.33
N LEU A 131 14.56 2.40 -0.42
CA LEU A 131 14.55 0.95 -0.62
C LEU A 131 15.23 0.55 -1.94
N LEU A 132 14.99 1.30 -3.01
CA LEU A 132 15.65 1.11 -4.31
C LEU A 132 17.15 1.41 -4.23
N ASN A 133 17.56 2.46 -3.51
CA ASN A 133 18.97 2.80 -3.31
C ASN A 133 19.71 1.66 -2.60
N ILE A 134 19.15 1.12 -1.51
CA ILE A 134 19.71 -0.03 -0.79
C ILE A 134 19.87 -1.24 -1.73
N SER A 135 18.90 -1.48 -2.59
CA SER A 135 18.94 -2.55 -3.59
C SER A 135 20.07 -2.37 -4.61
N GLN A 136 20.39 -1.13 -4.98
CA GLN A 136 21.45 -0.83 -5.97
C GLN A 136 22.87 -0.89 -5.37
N GLY A 137 23.03 -0.57 -4.09
CA GLY A 137 24.32 -0.65 -3.39
C GLY A 137 25.01 -2.01 -3.52
N LYS A 138 24.23 -3.07 -3.61
CA LYS A 138 24.69 -4.44 -3.86
C LYS A 138 25.34 -4.63 -5.25
N ARG A 139 24.78 -4.01 -6.27
CA ARG A 139 25.30 -4.14 -7.66
C ARG A 139 26.71 -3.60 -7.79
N SER A 140 27.01 -2.51 -7.10
CA SER A 140 28.31 -1.86 -7.10
C SER A 140 29.41 -2.71 -6.44
N VAL A 141 29.10 -3.41 -5.36
CA VAL A 141 30.07 -4.25 -4.63
C VAL A 141 30.44 -5.50 -5.43
N ASN A 142 29.46 -6.14 -6.07
CA ASN A 142 29.72 -7.33 -6.91
C ASN A 142 30.49 -6.98 -8.18
N SER A 143 30.25 -5.81 -8.77
CA SER A 143 31.02 -5.33 -9.94
C SER A 143 32.49 -5.11 -9.60
N ARG A 144 32.80 -4.58 -8.42
CA ARG A 144 34.20 -4.37 -7.99
C ARG A 144 34.95 -5.66 -7.69
N LYS A 145 34.27 -6.69 -7.17
CA LYS A 145 34.90 -8.00 -6.93
C LYS A 145 35.24 -8.75 -8.22
N GLY A 146 34.51 -8.53 -9.31
CA GLY A 146 34.80 -9.13 -10.61
C GLY A 146 36.08 -8.60 -11.29
N TRP A 147 36.57 -7.42 -10.92
CA TRP A 147 37.77 -6.79 -11.50
C TRP A 147 39.07 -7.11 -10.74
N SER A 148 39.01 -7.75 -9.58
CA SER A 148 40.17 -8.09 -8.75
C SER A 148 40.72 -9.50 -8.96
N LEU A 149 40.19 -10.26 -9.93
CA LEU A 149 40.58 -11.65 -10.20
C LEU A 149 41.20 -11.87 -11.58
N ASN A 150 41.63 -10.80 -12.29
CA ASN A 150 42.39 -10.90 -13.54
C ASN A 150 43.75 -10.21 -13.42
#